data_0118f0fec7843d903cb321368c653f34
#
_entry.id   0118f0fec7843d903cb321368c653f34
#
_cell.length_a   1.000
_cell.length_b   1.000
_cell.length_c   1.000
_cell.angle_alpha   90.00
_cell.angle_beta   90.00
_cell.angle_gamma   90.00
#
_symmetry.space_group_name_H-M   'P 1'
#
loop_
_entity.id
_entity.type
_entity.pdbx_description
1 polymer ?
#
loop_
_entity_poly.entity_id
_entity_poly.type
_entity_poly.pdbx_seq_one_letter_code
_entity_poly.pdbx_strand_id
1 'polypeptide(L)'
;MNFSKIKENALKYLGYHHQTLDEKLNNLIDECIEEIEKMSSFRVTYRKFPLSFHPLRIDEISLNLDYPDLNDLFQNCHDVVIIGCTLGLQVEKRSHYYSHIDMTKATIFDAVASSFLEGKCDEYENEQLI
;
A
#
# COMPACT_ATOMS: atom_id res chain seq x y z
N MET A 1 -7.54 -7.23 -11.07
CA MET A 1 -6.57 -7.32 -9.96
C MET A 1 -6.13 -8.76 -9.75
N ASN A 2 -4.84 -8.99 -9.52
CA ASN A 2 -4.31 -10.34 -9.35
C ASN A 2 -4.29 -10.74 -7.85
N PHE A 3 -5.26 -11.53 -7.42
CA PHE A 3 -5.36 -11.96 -6.02
C PHE A 3 -4.21 -12.88 -5.59
N SER A 4 -3.65 -13.63 -6.52
CA SER A 4 -2.48 -14.45 -6.24
C SER A 4 -1.28 -13.60 -5.80
N LYS A 5 -1.08 -12.47 -6.44
CA LYS A 5 -0.02 -11.53 -6.09
C LYS A 5 -0.30 -10.82 -4.76
N ILE A 6 -1.55 -10.48 -4.50
CA ILE A 6 -1.96 -9.91 -3.20
C ILE A 6 -1.63 -10.87 -2.07
N LYS A 7 -1.97 -12.13 -2.25
CA LYS A 7 -1.69 -13.18 -1.26
C LYS A 7 -0.18 -13.35 -1.04
N GLU A 8 0.60 -13.39 -2.11
CA GLU A 8 2.06 -13.48 -2.04
C GLU A 8 2.65 -12.31 -1.26
N ASN A 9 2.23 -11.09 -1.54
CA ASN A 9 2.70 -9.89 -0.85
C ASN A 9 2.26 -9.87 0.62
N ALA A 10 1.03 -10.28 0.91
CA ALA A 10 0.55 -10.37 2.28
C ALA A 10 1.39 -11.35 3.11
N LEU A 11 1.77 -12.48 2.51
CA LEU A 11 2.64 -13.44 3.16
C LEU A 11 4.02 -12.86 3.46
N LYS A 12 4.56 -12.02 2.59
CA LYS A 12 5.82 -11.31 2.84
C LYS A 12 5.70 -10.37 4.03
N TYR A 13 4.60 -9.61 4.12
CA TYR A 13 4.34 -8.74 5.29
C TYR A 13 4.26 -9.54 6.59
N LEU A 14 3.75 -10.77 6.52
CA LEU A 14 3.65 -11.66 7.68
C LEU A 14 4.95 -12.42 7.98
N GLY A 15 6.01 -12.20 7.20
CA GLY A 15 7.31 -12.82 7.42
C GLY A 15 7.48 -14.22 6.82
N TYR A 16 6.62 -14.61 5.89
CA TYR A 16 6.73 -15.91 5.22
C TYR A 16 7.65 -15.81 4.00
N HIS A 17 8.66 -16.68 3.98
CA HIS A 17 9.65 -16.78 2.89
C HIS A 17 9.80 -18.26 2.53
N HIS A 18 9.02 -18.72 1.55
CA HIS A 18 9.09 -20.12 1.05
C HIS A 18 8.72 -21.21 2.06
N GLN A 19 8.18 -20.87 3.23
CA GLN A 19 7.70 -21.87 4.17
C GLN A 19 6.38 -22.46 3.68
N THR A 20 6.09 -23.69 4.12
CA THR A 20 4.81 -24.33 3.88
C THR A 20 3.74 -23.62 4.70
N LEU A 21 2.64 -23.25 4.04
CA LEU A 21 1.51 -22.63 4.70
C LEU A 21 0.65 -23.64 5.43
N ASP A 22 0.27 -23.30 6.67
CA ASP A 22 -0.79 -23.98 7.38
C ASP A 22 -2.11 -23.72 6.65
N GLU A 23 -2.92 -24.75 6.47
CA GLU A 23 -4.22 -24.66 5.81
C GLU A 23 -5.15 -23.63 6.47
N LYS A 24 -5.14 -23.57 7.79
CA LYS A 24 -5.93 -22.60 8.55
C LYS A 24 -5.53 -21.16 8.22
N LEU A 25 -4.24 -20.88 8.17
CA LEU A 25 -3.72 -19.56 7.80
C LEU A 25 -4.04 -19.22 6.35
N ASN A 26 -3.87 -20.19 5.46
CA ASN A 26 -4.18 -20.01 4.05
C ASN A 26 -5.64 -19.63 3.84
N ASN A 27 -6.56 -20.33 4.51
CA ASN A 27 -7.99 -20.05 4.43
C ASN A 27 -8.34 -18.68 5.01
N LEU A 28 -7.69 -18.30 6.10
CA LEU A 28 -7.91 -17.00 6.75
C LEU A 28 -7.46 -15.84 5.85
N ILE A 29 -6.34 -16.01 5.16
CA ILE A 29 -5.87 -15.01 4.17
C ILE A 29 -6.91 -14.87 3.05
N ASP A 30 -7.39 -15.98 2.51
CA ASP A 30 -8.39 -15.96 1.44
C ASP A 30 -9.69 -15.28 1.89
N GLU A 31 -10.15 -15.55 3.11
CA GLU A 31 -11.31 -14.88 3.69
C GLU A 31 -11.11 -13.37 3.79
N CYS A 32 -9.93 -12.95 4.24
CA CYS A 32 -9.62 -11.53 4.35
C CYS A 32 -9.58 -10.84 2.98
N ILE A 33 -9.05 -11.50 1.97
CA ILE A 33 -9.03 -10.97 0.58
C ILE A 33 -10.46 -10.76 0.09
N GLU A 34 -11.33 -11.75 0.25
CA GLU A 34 -12.73 -11.63 -0.15
C GLU A 34 -13.45 -10.51 0.60
N GLU A 35 -13.22 -10.43 1.89
CA GLU A 35 -13.84 -9.41 2.74
C GLU A 35 -13.43 -8.01 2.32
N ILE A 36 -12.14 -7.78 2.10
CA ILE A 36 -11.63 -6.49 1.68
C ILE A 36 -12.12 -6.13 0.28
N GLU A 37 -12.15 -7.09 -0.64
CA GLU A 37 -12.68 -6.84 -1.98
C GLU A 37 -14.11 -6.33 -1.95
N LYS A 38 -14.97 -6.93 -1.11
CA LYS A 38 -16.37 -6.55 -1.01
C LYS A 38 -16.58 -5.18 -0.38
N MET A 39 -15.78 -4.81 0.61
CA MET A 39 -16.00 -3.57 1.35
C MET A 39 -15.13 -2.41 0.90
N SER A 40 -14.11 -2.66 0.10
CA SER A 40 -13.18 -1.61 -0.32
C SER A 40 -13.84 -0.59 -1.24
N SER A 41 -13.47 0.66 -1.04
CA SER A 41 -13.83 1.78 -1.92
C SER A 41 -12.54 2.56 -2.17
N PHE A 42 -11.84 2.20 -3.23
CA PHE A 42 -10.55 2.81 -3.55
C PHE A 42 -10.74 4.26 -3.96
N ARG A 43 -10.04 5.14 -3.30
CA ARG A 43 -9.98 6.57 -3.64
C ARG A 43 -8.54 6.98 -3.74
N VAL A 44 -8.27 7.83 -4.73
CA VAL A 44 -6.93 8.32 -4.97
C VAL A 44 -6.98 9.80 -5.30
N THR A 45 -6.00 10.53 -4.79
CA THR A 45 -5.74 11.90 -5.19
C THR A 45 -4.25 12.02 -5.46
N TYR A 46 -3.87 12.93 -6.32
CA TYR A 46 -2.46 13.16 -6.60
C TYR A 46 -2.21 14.64 -6.88
N ARG A 47 -0.96 15.04 -6.69
CA ARG A 47 -0.54 16.38 -7.06
C ARG A 47 0.90 16.34 -7.54
N LYS A 48 1.17 17.06 -8.61
CA LYS A 48 2.49 17.21 -9.18
C LYS A 48 3.16 18.46 -8.61
N PHE A 49 4.41 18.30 -8.19
CA PHE A 49 5.21 19.40 -7.65
C PHE A 49 6.51 19.51 -8.41
N PRO A 50 6.98 20.74 -8.69
CA PRO A 50 8.34 20.92 -9.18
C PRO A 50 9.35 20.62 -8.09
N LEU A 51 10.48 20.04 -8.49
CA LEU A 51 11.63 19.79 -7.59
C LEU A 51 12.62 20.92 -7.67
N SER A 52 13.21 21.29 -6.54
CA SER A 52 14.39 22.12 -6.50
C SER A 52 15.55 21.30 -5.96
N PHE A 53 16.78 21.70 -6.31
CA PHE A 53 17.99 20.95 -5.99
C PHE A 53 19.00 21.83 -5.24
N HIS A 54 19.91 21.16 -4.54
CA HIS A 54 21.00 21.78 -3.79
C HIS A 54 20.51 22.66 -2.64
N PRO A 55 19.71 22.15 -1.68
CA PRO A 55 19.33 20.74 -1.46
C PRO A 55 18.07 20.32 -2.24
N LEU A 56 17.91 19.01 -2.43
CA LEU A 56 16.72 18.43 -3.03
C LEU A 56 15.51 18.65 -2.12
N ARG A 57 14.49 19.31 -2.66
CA ARG A 57 13.28 19.60 -1.89
C ARG A 57 12.09 19.94 -2.79
N ILE A 58 10.92 19.91 -2.19
CA ILE A 58 9.70 20.46 -2.79
C ILE A 58 9.42 21.78 -2.08
N ASP A 59 9.76 22.90 -2.72
CA ASP A 59 9.64 24.23 -2.10
C ASP A 59 8.20 24.59 -1.76
N GLU A 60 7.27 24.24 -2.62
CA GLU A 60 5.86 24.60 -2.49
C GLU A 60 5.23 24.14 -1.18
N ILE A 61 5.68 22.99 -0.65
CA ILE A 61 5.19 22.43 0.61
C ILE A 61 6.27 22.37 1.68
N SER A 62 7.40 22.99 1.45
CA SER A 62 8.54 23.02 2.39
C SER A 62 8.98 21.62 2.84
N LEU A 63 9.00 20.68 1.91
CA LEU A 63 9.38 19.30 2.19
C LEU A 63 10.83 19.04 1.79
N ASN A 64 11.63 18.64 2.78
CA ASN A 64 13.02 18.27 2.54
C ASN A 64 13.10 16.82 2.05
N LEU A 65 13.75 16.64 0.90
CA LEU A 65 14.02 15.33 0.31
C LEU A 65 15.52 15.05 0.18
N ASP A 66 16.35 15.85 0.86
CA ASP A 66 17.81 15.77 0.76
C ASP A 66 18.37 14.58 1.55
N TYR A 67 18.15 13.39 1.02
CA TYR A 67 18.66 12.12 1.53
C TYR A 67 19.35 11.38 0.39
N PRO A 68 20.44 10.63 0.66
CA PRO A 68 21.23 10.00 -0.41
C PRO A 68 20.42 9.18 -1.41
N ASP A 69 19.51 8.34 -0.92
CA ASP A 69 18.69 7.48 -1.78
C ASP A 69 17.75 8.30 -2.67
N LEU A 70 17.15 9.36 -2.13
CA LEU A 70 16.24 10.21 -2.88
C LEU A 70 16.99 11.09 -3.87
N ASN A 71 18.18 11.57 -3.51
CA ASN A 71 19.04 12.32 -4.43
C ASN A 71 19.40 11.47 -5.65
N ASP A 72 19.75 10.22 -5.43
CA ASP A 72 20.03 9.29 -6.54
C ASP A 72 18.81 9.02 -7.40
N LEU A 73 17.66 8.79 -6.76
CA LEU A 73 16.41 8.48 -7.46
C LEU A 73 15.92 9.64 -8.33
N PHE A 74 16.02 10.88 -7.84
CA PHE A 74 15.45 12.04 -8.50
C PHE A 74 16.47 12.92 -9.25
N GLN A 75 17.72 12.48 -9.38
CA GLN A 75 18.80 13.32 -9.96
C GLN A 75 18.50 13.85 -11.35
N ASN A 76 17.71 13.14 -12.16
CA ASN A 76 17.36 13.54 -13.52
C ASN A 76 15.89 13.92 -13.66
N CYS A 77 15.19 14.14 -12.55
CA CYS A 77 13.78 14.50 -12.54
C CYS A 77 13.61 16.00 -12.33
N HIS A 78 12.59 16.57 -12.96
CA HIS A 78 12.23 17.99 -12.76
C HIS A 78 11.03 18.13 -11.84
N ASP A 79 10.17 17.11 -11.81
CA ASP A 79 8.93 17.10 -11.06
C ASP A 79 8.77 15.79 -10.31
N VAL A 80 7.91 15.81 -9.29
CA VAL A 80 7.52 14.64 -8.54
C VAL A 80 6.00 14.64 -8.37
N VAL A 81 5.40 13.45 -8.38
CA VAL A 81 3.97 13.28 -8.10
C VAL A 81 3.81 12.63 -6.74
N ILE A 82 3.04 13.25 -5.86
CA ILE A 82 2.66 12.66 -4.57
C ILE A 82 1.25 12.13 -4.71
N ILE A 83 1.07 10.87 -4.35
CA ILE A 83 -0.21 10.17 -4.43
C ILE A 83 -0.70 9.87 -3.02
N GLY A 84 -1.95 10.22 -2.74
CA GLY A 84 -2.63 9.79 -1.54
C GLY A 84 -3.75 8.84 -1.91
N CYS A 85 -3.82 7.68 -1.27
CA CYS A 85 -4.84 6.68 -1.59
C CYS A 85 -5.35 5.98 -0.33
N THR A 86 -6.56 5.42 -0.43
CA THR A 86 -7.22 4.71 0.66
C THR A 86 -8.14 3.63 0.09
N LEU A 87 -8.36 2.59 0.87
CA LEU A 87 -9.37 1.56 0.58
C LEU A 87 -10.74 1.93 1.15
N GLY A 88 -10.84 3.05 1.86
CA GLY A 88 -12.09 3.54 2.40
C GLY A 88 -12.31 3.23 3.87
N LEU A 89 -13.29 3.91 4.43
CA LEU A 89 -13.57 3.89 5.85
C LEU A 89 -14.01 2.52 6.36
N GLN A 90 -14.73 1.75 5.55
CA GLN A 90 -15.22 0.42 5.98
C GLN A 90 -14.07 -0.53 6.28
N VAL A 91 -13.02 -0.53 5.45
CA VAL A 91 -11.84 -1.35 5.69
C VAL A 91 -11.14 -0.92 6.98
N GLU A 92 -10.99 0.37 7.20
CA GLU A 92 -10.37 0.91 8.42
C GLU A 92 -11.16 0.52 9.68
N LYS A 93 -12.47 0.66 9.64
CA LYS A 93 -13.34 0.27 10.75
C LYS A 93 -13.27 -1.21 11.06
N ARG A 94 -13.22 -2.05 10.02
CA ARG A 94 -13.13 -3.51 10.21
C ARG A 94 -11.78 -3.90 10.79
N SER A 95 -10.70 -3.28 10.34
CA SER A 95 -9.37 -3.49 10.89
C SER A 95 -9.33 -3.14 12.39
N HIS A 96 -9.91 -2.00 12.73
CA HIS A 96 -10.00 -1.55 14.12
C HIS A 96 -10.83 -2.54 14.97
N TYR A 97 -11.95 -2.99 14.46
CA TYR A 97 -12.80 -3.97 15.14
C TYR A 97 -12.04 -5.25 15.46
N TYR A 98 -11.33 -5.82 14.46
CA TYR A 98 -10.54 -7.03 14.68
C TYR A 98 -9.42 -6.83 15.68
N SER A 99 -8.84 -5.64 15.76
CA SER A 99 -7.79 -5.35 16.74
C SER A 99 -8.27 -5.47 18.18
N HIS A 100 -9.57 -5.39 18.41
CA HIS A 100 -10.17 -5.53 19.74
C HIS A 100 -10.65 -6.93 20.07
N ILE A 101 -10.92 -7.79 19.08
CA ILE A 101 -11.53 -9.09 19.32
C ILE A 101 -10.67 -10.28 18.91
N ASP A 102 -9.78 -10.12 17.94
CA ASP A 102 -8.96 -11.21 17.39
C ASP A 102 -7.67 -10.66 16.79
N MET A 103 -6.62 -10.65 17.60
CA MET A 103 -5.34 -10.05 17.19
C MET A 103 -4.69 -10.77 16.00
N THR A 104 -4.84 -12.09 15.93
CA THR A 104 -4.32 -12.87 14.81
C THR A 104 -5.02 -12.46 13.51
N LYS A 105 -6.33 -12.38 13.53
CA LYS A 105 -7.11 -11.96 12.37
C LYS A 105 -6.81 -10.50 12.01
N ALA A 106 -6.66 -9.63 13.00
CA ALA A 106 -6.31 -8.23 12.79
C ALA A 106 -4.98 -8.08 12.04
N THR A 107 -3.97 -8.85 12.43
CA THR A 107 -2.65 -8.82 11.80
C THR A 107 -2.71 -9.29 10.35
N ILE A 108 -3.44 -10.37 10.10
CA ILE A 108 -3.61 -10.91 8.74
C ILE A 108 -4.42 -9.95 7.87
N PHE A 109 -5.50 -9.41 8.42
CA PHE A 109 -6.35 -8.45 7.71
C PHE A 109 -5.54 -7.20 7.32
N ASP A 110 -4.72 -6.69 8.22
CA ASP A 110 -3.86 -5.53 7.96
C ASP A 110 -2.85 -5.81 6.85
N ALA A 111 -2.19 -6.97 6.87
CA ALA A 111 -1.24 -7.37 5.84
C ALA A 111 -1.93 -7.49 4.47
N VAL A 112 -3.13 -8.07 4.42
CA VAL A 112 -3.91 -8.21 3.19
C VAL A 112 -4.37 -6.83 2.69
N ALA A 113 -4.84 -5.97 3.59
CA ALA A 113 -5.28 -4.61 3.24
C ALA A 113 -4.13 -3.81 2.64
N SER A 114 -2.95 -3.88 3.24
CA SER A 114 -1.76 -3.19 2.73
C SER A 114 -1.37 -3.68 1.34
N SER A 115 -1.39 -4.99 1.13
CA SER A 115 -1.08 -5.58 -0.18
C SER A 115 -2.13 -5.21 -1.24
N PHE A 116 -3.40 -5.18 -0.84
CA PHE A 116 -4.50 -4.79 -1.71
C PHE A 116 -4.37 -3.34 -2.14
N LEU A 117 -4.04 -2.46 -1.20
CA LEU A 117 -3.83 -1.04 -1.47
C LEU A 117 -2.65 -0.82 -2.43
N GLU A 118 -1.54 -1.51 -2.21
CA GLU A 118 -0.39 -1.45 -3.12
C GLU A 118 -0.77 -1.87 -4.53
N GLY A 119 -1.52 -2.97 -4.67
CA GLY A 119 -1.99 -3.44 -5.97
C GLY A 119 -2.86 -2.41 -6.68
N LYS A 120 -3.74 -1.74 -5.95
CA LYS A 120 -4.60 -0.68 -6.50
C LYS A 120 -3.79 0.54 -6.92
N CYS A 121 -2.79 0.93 -6.12
CA CYS A 121 -1.91 2.04 -6.47
C CYS A 121 -1.09 1.74 -7.72
N ASP A 122 -0.57 0.52 -7.84
CA ASP A 122 0.19 0.11 -9.03
C ASP A 122 -0.68 0.15 -10.29
N GLU A 123 -1.91 -0.34 -10.21
CA GLU A 123 -2.86 -0.24 -11.32
C GLU A 123 -3.10 1.22 -11.72
N TYR A 124 -3.31 2.08 -10.74
CA TYR A 124 -3.56 3.50 -10.98
C TYR A 124 -2.35 4.17 -11.65
N GLU A 125 -1.14 3.90 -11.17
CA GLU A 125 0.07 4.45 -11.75
C GLU A 125 0.23 4.02 -13.22
N ASN A 126 0.00 2.75 -13.51
CA ASN A 126 0.15 2.21 -14.85
C ASN A 126 -0.92 2.72 -15.82
N GLU A 127 -2.14 2.92 -15.38
CA GLU A 127 -3.26 3.30 -16.22
C GLU A 127 -3.41 4.81 -16.37
N GLN A 128 -3.08 5.60 -15.36
CA GLN A 128 -3.40 7.02 -15.30
C GLN A 128 -2.18 7.95 -15.32
N LEU A 129 -1.02 7.50 -14.85
CA LEU A 129 0.14 8.36 -14.66
C LEU A 129 1.31 8.11 -15.61
N ILE A 130 1.25 7.03 -16.39
CA ILE A 130 2.29 6.68 -17.37
C ILE A 130 1.84 6.98 -18.79
#